data_6db108aa13a2165ee01fa855bdc048aa
#
_entry.id   6db108aa13a2165ee01fa855bdc048aa
#
_cell.length_a   1.000
_cell.length_b   1.000
_cell.length_c   1.000
_cell.angle_alpha   90.00
_cell.angle_beta   90.00
_cell.angle_gamma   90.00
#
_symmetry.space_group_name_H-M   'P 1'
#
loop_
_entity.id
_entity.type
_entity.pdbx_description
1 polymer ?
#
loop_
_entity_poly.entity_id
_entity_poly.type
_entity_poly.pdbx_seq_one_letter_code
_entity_poly.pdbx_strand_id
1 'polypeptide(L)'
;MPDLGAFVVPDEPPPFSDQSLVDVRAGRAVVLEEPDGVAGGPDGVAAGPDGVAVVREGELELVVRREARGRGTGTRLVERALALGGGAAPRLAWAHGDSPAARAIATRYGWAPTRTLLQLRAPVPTAGTDPGLPTGSTLAAFRPGTDEADWLALNAAAFASHPEQGSMTMDDLLAREAEPWFDGADLLLLRDASGALAGSCWLKVEDGIGEFYAVAVRPDLQGQGLGGVLMRAGSARLVGRGLDAQALYVEGDNEPALALYRRSGFTQHAIDVQYAAPA
;
A
#
# COMPACT_ATOMS: atom_id res chain seq x y z
N MET A 1 -5.64 -22.00 4.40
CA MET A 1 -5.24 -20.82 3.61
C MET A 1 -3.73 -20.88 3.41
N PRO A 2 -3.20 -20.58 2.22
CA PRO A 2 -1.76 -20.54 2.02
C PRO A 2 -1.13 -19.46 2.90
N ASP A 3 0.09 -19.69 3.33
CA ASP A 3 0.91 -18.65 3.95
C ASP A 3 1.42 -17.71 2.85
N LEU A 4 0.76 -16.57 2.69
CA LEU A 4 1.15 -15.56 1.71
C LEU A 4 2.50 -14.91 2.04
N GLY A 5 2.91 -14.89 3.32
CA GLY A 5 4.22 -14.43 3.76
C GLY A 5 5.37 -15.26 3.18
N ALA A 6 5.13 -16.54 2.89
CA ALA A 6 6.13 -17.42 2.27
C ALA A 6 6.52 -17.01 0.83
N PHE A 7 5.81 -16.05 0.23
CA PHE A 7 6.10 -15.51 -1.11
C PHE A 7 6.84 -14.17 -1.07
N VAL A 8 7.04 -13.59 0.10
CA VAL A 8 7.86 -12.38 0.27
C VAL A 8 9.33 -12.74 0.04
N VAL A 9 9.96 -12.05 -0.89
CA VAL A 9 11.37 -12.24 -1.22
C VAL A 9 12.10 -10.96 -0.85
N PRO A 10 13.17 -11.03 -0.06
CA PRO A 10 14.04 -9.87 0.16
C PRO A 10 14.46 -9.26 -1.19
N ASP A 11 14.50 -7.94 -1.27
CA ASP A 11 14.88 -7.16 -2.47
C ASP A 11 13.87 -7.21 -3.65
N GLU A 12 12.72 -7.86 -3.50
CA GLU A 12 11.60 -7.74 -4.45
C GLU A 12 10.46 -6.91 -3.81
N PRO A 13 9.64 -6.18 -4.59
CA PRO A 13 8.43 -5.54 -4.07
C PRO A 13 7.50 -6.54 -3.41
N PRO A 14 6.74 -6.15 -2.36
CA PRO A 14 5.72 -7.00 -1.77
C PRO A 14 4.78 -7.54 -2.86
N PRO A 15 4.49 -8.85 -2.89
CA PRO A 15 3.70 -9.45 -3.96
C PRO A 15 2.21 -9.13 -3.91
N PHE A 16 1.72 -8.64 -2.78
CA PHE A 16 0.32 -8.32 -2.52
C PHE A 16 0.22 -6.99 -1.79
N SER A 17 -0.82 -6.21 -2.11
CA SER A 17 -1.18 -5.00 -1.38
C SER A 17 -1.67 -5.33 0.04
N ASP A 18 -1.53 -4.37 0.96
CA ASP A 18 -2.07 -4.50 2.33
C ASP A 18 -3.57 -4.80 2.31
N GLN A 19 -4.33 -4.17 1.41
CA GLN A 19 -5.77 -4.40 1.30
C GLN A 19 -6.07 -5.84 0.88
N SER A 20 -5.32 -6.39 -0.07
CA SER A 20 -5.46 -7.81 -0.46
C SER A 20 -5.20 -8.76 0.71
N LEU A 21 -4.18 -8.47 1.52
CA LEU A 21 -3.87 -9.27 2.71
C LEU A 21 -4.98 -9.18 3.77
N VAL A 22 -5.52 -7.99 4.01
CA VAL A 22 -6.67 -7.78 4.93
C VAL A 22 -7.90 -8.55 4.41
N ASP A 23 -8.21 -8.45 3.12
CA ASP A 23 -9.39 -9.10 2.54
C ASP A 23 -9.28 -10.63 2.50
N VAL A 24 -8.08 -11.16 2.28
CA VAL A 24 -7.82 -12.60 2.42
C VAL A 24 -8.06 -13.08 3.86
N ARG A 25 -7.53 -12.38 4.86
CA ARG A 25 -7.76 -12.73 6.27
C ARG A 25 -9.24 -12.65 6.67
N ALA A 26 -9.96 -11.67 6.12
CA ALA A 26 -11.39 -11.48 6.36
C ALA A 26 -12.30 -12.40 5.52
N GLY A 27 -11.73 -13.24 4.63
CA GLY A 27 -12.49 -14.13 3.75
C GLY A 27 -13.27 -13.40 2.64
N ARG A 28 -12.88 -12.16 2.29
CA ARG A 28 -13.52 -11.34 1.23
C ARG A 28 -12.85 -11.47 -0.13
N ALA A 29 -11.71 -12.15 -0.21
CA ALA A 29 -10.98 -12.38 -1.46
C ALA A 29 -10.99 -13.86 -1.87
N VAL A 30 -10.94 -14.11 -3.17
CA VAL A 30 -10.73 -15.45 -3.74
C VAL A 30 -9.23 -15.70 -3.86
N VAL A 31 -8.77 -16.81 -3.28
CA VAL A 31 -7.37 -17.24 -3.36
C VAL A 31 -7.27 -18.45 -4.28
N LEU A 32 -6.40 -18.38 -5.30
CA LEU A 32 -6.13 -19.46 -6.25
C LEU A 32 -4.67 -19.90 -6.06
N GLU A 33 -4.46 -21.20 -5.92
CA GLU A 33 -3.13 -21.79 -5.73
C GLU A 33 -2.77 -22.67 -6.94
N GLU A 34 -1.57 -22.49 -7.50
CA GLU A 34 -0.99 -23.49 -8.40
C GLU A 34 -0.17 -24.47 -7.56
N PRO A 35 -0.49 -25.78 -7.64
CA PRO A 35 0.22 -26.76 -6.87
C PRO A 35 1.70 -26.83 -7.27
N ASP A 36 2.53 -27.32 -6.34
CA ASP A 36 3.92 -27.65 -6.59
C ASP A 36 4.05 -28.63 -7.77
N GLY A 37 4.68 -28.18 -8.84
CA GLY A 37 4.99 -29.02 -10.00
C GLY A 37 6.16 -29.98 -9.75
N VAL A 38 6.80 -29.91 -8.58
CA VAL A 38 7.89 -30.78 -8.15
C VAL A 38 7.33 -31.72 -7.10
N ALA A 39 7.09 -32.96 -7.45
CA ALA A 39 6.84 -34.03 -6.48
C ALA A 39 7.97 -34.04 -5.46
N GLY A 40 7.61 -33.84 -4.18
CA GLY A 40 8.42 -33.75 -2.97
C GLY A 40 9.94 -33.83 -3.12
N GLY A 41 10.65 -32.83 -2.60
CA GLY A 41 12.09 -32.92 -2.42
C GLY A 41 12.47 -34.19 -1.64
N PRO A 42 13.77 -34.52 -1.57
CA PRO A 42 14.26 -35.77 -0.96
C PRO A 42 13.83 -35.98 0.50
N ASP A 43 13.29 -34.97 1.16
CA ASP A 43 12.85 -35.00 2.56
C ASP A 43 11.34 -35.15 2.75
N GLY A 44 10.55 -35.35 1.67
CA GLY A 44 9.10 -35.63 1.75
C GLY A 44 8.23 -34.50 2.31
N VAL A 45 8.78 -33.31 2.52
CA VAL A 45 8.03 -32.12 2.92
C VAL A 45 7.34 -31.58 1.67
N ALA A 46 6.00 -31.51 1.69
CA ALA A 46 5.24 -30.84 0.64
C ALA A 46 5.69 -29.38 0.59
N ALA A 47 6.47 -29.01 -0.41
CA ALA A 47 6.72 -27.60 -0.70
C ALA A 47 5.37 -26.97 -1.04
N GLY A 48 5.04 -25.82 -0.44
CA GLY A 48 3.78 -25.14 -0.69
C GLY A 48 3.59 -24.78 -2.18
N PRO A 49 2.48 -24.11 -2.56
CA PRO A 49 2.16 -23.88 -3.97
C PRO A 49 3.26 -23.13 -4.72
N ASP A 50 3.48 -23.45 -5.99
CA ASP A 50 4.42 -22.79 -6.91
C ASP A 50 4.04 -21.32 -7.17
N GLY A 51 2.78 -20.98 -7.02
CA GLY A 51 2.28 -19.62 -7.17
C GLY A 51 0.89 -19.46 -6.58
N VAL A 52 0.56 -18.23 -6.25
CA VAL A 52 -0.73 -17.83 -5.68
C VAL A 52 -1.26 -16.60 -6.41
N ALA A 53 -2.57 -16.56 -6.63
CA ALA A 53 -3.29 -15.37 -7.06
C ALA A 53 -4.38 -15.01 -6.06
N VAL A 54 -4.57 -13.73 -5.85
CA VAL A 54 -5.64 -13.14 -5.05
C VAL A 54 -6.52 -12.33 -5.98
N VAL A 55 -7.83 -12.58 -5.95
CA VAL A 55 -8.82 -11.80 -6.69
C VAL A 55 -9.80 -11.19 -5.68
N ARG A 56 -9.88 -9.88 -5.66
CA ARG A 56 -10.80 -9.10 -4.84
C ARG A 56 -11.43 -7.97 -5.66
N GLU A 57 -12.71 -7.73 -5.55
CA GLU A 57 -13.41 -6.60 -6.18
C GLU A 57 -13.08 -6.39 -7.69
N GLY A 58 -12.80 -7.49 -8.41
CA GLY A 58 -12.43 -7.42 -9.82
C GLY A 58 -10.97 -7.06 -10.09
N GLU A 59 -10.13 -7.03 -9.07
CA GLU A 59 -8.68 -6.86 -9.18
C GLU A 59 -7.94 -8.18 -8.94
N LEU A 60 -6.86 -8.39 -9.68
CA LEU A 60 -5.97 -9.54 -9.61
C LEU A 60 -4.58 -9.09 -9.16
N GLU A 61 -4.06 -9.79 -8.16
CA GLU A 61 -2.64 -9.79 -7.81
C GLU A 61 -2.14 -11.23 -7.84
N LEU A 62 -0.92 -11.47 -8.30
CA LEU A 62 -0.35 -12.82 -8.31
C LEU A 62 1.16 -12.82 -8.12
N VAL A 63 1.64 -13.91 -7.55
CA VAL A 63 3.07 -14.17 -7.40
C VAL A 63 3.39 -15.60 -7.77
N VAL A 64 4.58 -15.80 -8.32
CA VAL A 64 5.15 -17.11 -8.63
C VAL A 64 6.50 -17.22 -7.93
N ARG A 65 6.73 -18.31 -7.20
CA ARG A 65 8.01 -18.60 -6.56
C ARG A 65 9.14 -18.49 -7.58
N ARG A 66 10.29 -17.97 -7.17
CA ARG A 66 11.42 -17.68 -8.06
C ARG A 66 11.84 -18.91 -8.87
N GLU A 67 11.91 -20.05 -8.22
CA GLU A 67 12.26 -21.34 -8.82
C GLU A 67 11.21 -21.93 -9.79
N ALA A 68 9.97 -21.47 -9.69
CA ALA A 68 8.85 -21.90 -10.55
C ALA A 68 8.56 -20.92 -11.70
N ARG A 69 9.28 -19.80 -11.79
CA ARG A 69 9.13 -18.81 -12.87
C ARG A 69 9.53 -19.38 -14.22
N GLY A 70 8.96 -18.84 -15.29
CA GLY A 70 9.25 -19.27 -16.67
C GLY A 70 8.60 -20.61 -17.10
N ARG A 71 7.78 -21.23 -16.22
CA ARG A 71 7.12 -22.52 -16.48
C ARG A 71 5.62 -22.40 -16.75
N GLY A 72 5.13 -21.21 -17.03
CA GLY A 72 3.72 -20.94 -17.31
C GLY A 72 2.79 -20.84 -16.09
N THR A 73 3.31 -20.95 -14.85
CA THR A 73 2.53 -20.90 -13.62
C THR A 73 1.70 -19.61 -13.52
N GLY A 74 2.31 -18.44 -13.77
CA GLY A 74 1.57 -17.17 -13.76
C GLY A 74 0.47 -17.10 -14.82
N THR A 75 0.70 -17.66 -15.99
CA THR A 75 -0.33 -17.75 -17.06
C THR A 75 -1.51 -18.62 -16.63
N ARG A 76 -1.27 -19.79 -16.03
CA ARG A 76 -2.34 -20.64 -15.53
C ARG A 76 -3.15 -19.98 -14.40
N LEU A 77 -2.49 -19.24 -13.50
CA LEU A 77 -3.18 -18.46 -12.46
C LEU A 77 -4.10 -17.41 -13.08
N VAL A 78 -3.64 -16.67 -14.10
CA VAL A 78 -4.48 -15.70 -14.82
C VAL A 78 -5.65 -16.40 -15.51
N GLU A 79 -5.43 -17.51 -16.20
CA GLU A 79 -6.51 -18.29 -16.86
C GLU A 79 -7.57 -18.74 -15.86
N ARG A 80 -7.16 -19.23 -14.70
CA ARG A 80 -8.08 -19.63 -13.62
C ARG A 80 -8.82 -18.44 -13.03
N ALA A 81 -8.16 -17.30 -12.84
CA ALA A 81 -8.79 -16.08 -12.36
C ALA A 81 -9.84 -15.55 -13.35
N LEU A 82 -9.53 -15.56 -14.65
CA LEU A 82 -10.46 -15.16 -15.71
C LEU A 82 -11.65 -16.13 -15.87
N ALA A 83 -11.49 -17.38 -15.46
CA ALA A 83 -12.55 -18.40 -15.48
C ALA A 83 -13.50 -18.32 -14.25
N LEU A 84 -13.27 -17.42 -13.30
CA LEU A 84 -14.17 -17.24 -12.16
C LEU A 84 -15.54 -16.79 -12.63
N GLY A 85 -16.58 -17.47 -12.14
CA GLY A 85 -17.97 -17.19 -12.47
C GLY A 85 -18.58 -16.07 -11.63
N GLY A 86 -19.85 -15.74 -11.89
CA GLY A 86 -20.64 -14.83 -11.07
C GLY A 86 -20.18 -13.36 -11.08
N GLY A 87 -19.41 -12.94 -12.10
CA GLY A 87 -18.88 -11.57 -12.16
C GLY A 87 -17.60 -11.37 -11.36
N ALA A 88 -17.02 -12.43 -10.80
CA ALA A 88 -15.78 -12.38 -10.01
C ALA A 88 -14.50 -12.36 -10.88
N ALA A 89 -14.61 -12.54 -12.20
CA ALA A 89 -13.47 -12.46 -13.10
C ALA A 89 -12.84 -11.05 -13.05
N PRO A 90 -11.50 -10.98 -12.87
CA PRO A 90 -10.84 -9.69 -12.73
C PRO A 90 -10.88 -8.88 -14.03
N ARG A 91 -11.06 -7.58 -13.88
CA ARG A 91 -10.98 -6.59 -14.96
C ARG A 91 -9.72 -5.72 -14.82
N LEU A 92 -9.10 -5.73 -13.67
CA LEU A 92 -7.88 -5.02 -13.32
C LEU A 92 -6.84 -6.01 -12.78
N ALA A 93 -5.56 -5.71 -12.94
CA ALA A 93 -4.47 -6.46 -12.34
C ALA A 93 -3.34 -5.52 -11.93
N TRP A 94 -2.82 -5.69 -10.71
CA TRP A 94 -1.62 -5.01 -10.27
C TRP A 94 -0.37 -5.84 -10.55
N ALA A 95 0.64 -5.18 -11.13
CA ALA A 95 1.98 -5.72 -11.33
C ALA A 95 2.96 -4.97 -10.43
N HIS A 96 3.20 -5.51 -9.24
CA HIS A 96 4.19 -4.96 -8.31
C HIS A 96 5.59 -5.12 -8.87
N GLY A 97 6.32 -3.99 -8.99
CA GLY A 97 7.62 -3.91 -9.65
C GLY A 97 7.57 -3.98 -11.18
N ASP A 98 6.40 -4.07 -11.79
CA ASP A 98 6.17 -4.11 -13.25
C ASP A 98 7.21 -4.95 -14.01
N SER A 99 7.33 -6.22 -13.62
CA SER A 99 8.34 -7.13 -14.16
C SER A 99 8.13 -7.41 -15.66
N PRO A 100 9.18 -7.82 -16.41
CA PRO A 100 9.02 -8.27 -17.81
C PRO A 100 7.99 -9.41 -17.96
N ALA A 101 7.86 -10.28 -16.96
CA ALA A 101 6.87 -11.36 -16.96
C ALA A 101 5.45 -10.81 -16.83
N ALA A 102 5.21 -9.83 -15.98
CA ALA A 102 3.91 -9.18 -15.83
C ALA A 102 3.51 -8.47 -17.15
N ARG A 103 4.43 -7.70 -17.75
CA ARG A 103 4.19 -7.06 -19.06
C ARG A 103 3.88 -8.07 -20.17
N ALA A 104 4.59 -9.20 -20.20
CA ALA A 104 4.33 -10.26 -21.18
C ALA A 104 2.93 -10.88 -21.01
N ILE A 105 2.50 -11.11 -19.77
CA ILE A 105 1.15 -11.57 -19.44
C ILE A 105 0.12 -10.53 -19.88
N ALA A 106 0.27 -9.27 -19.48
CA ALA A 106 -0.64 -8.20 -19.87
C ALA A 106 -0.78 -8.10 -21.40
N THR A 107 0.33 -8.12 -22.12
CA THR A 107 0.33 -8.13 -23.60
C THR A 107 -0.41 -9.34 -24.18
N ARG A 108 -0.18 -10.54 -23.64
CA ARG A 108 -0.84 -11.78 -24.08
C ARG A 108 -2.37 -11.72 -24.02
N TYR A 109 -2.88 -11.07 -22.96
CA TYR A 109 -4.34 -10.95 -22.75
C TYR A 109 -4.91 -9.62 -23.26
N GLY A 110 -4.11 -8.78 -23.91
CA GLY A 110 -4.53 -7.48 -24.45
C GLY A 110 -4.85 -6.45 -23.35
N TRP A 111 -4.30 -6.62 -22.16
CA TRP A 111 -4.49 -5.68 -21.07
C TRP A 111 -3.57 -4.47 -21.25
N ALA A 112 -4.10 -3.28 -20.98
CA ALA A 112 -3.39 -2.01 -21.13
C ALA A 112 -3.07 -1.37 -19.76
N PRO A 113 -1.92 -0.70 -19.60
CA PRO A 113 -1.61 0.04 -18.38
C PRO A 113 -2.58 1.22 -18.20
N THR A 114 -3.11 1.42 -17.01
CA THR A 114 -4.08 2.48 -16.68
C THR A 114 -3.65 3.37 -15.54
N ARG A 115 -2.95 2.83 -14.54
CA ARG A 115 -2.44 3.57 -13.37
C ARG A 115 -1.00 3.18 -13.09
N THR A 116 -0.26 4.09 -12.52
CA THR A 116 1.11 3.86 -12.07
C THR A 116 1.23 4.33 -10.63
N LEU A 117 1.68 3.46 -9.74
CA LEU A 117 1.97 3.77 -8.36
C LEU A 117 3.49 3.71 -8.16
N LEU A 118 4.07 4.81 -7.69
CA LEU A 118 5.51 4.89 -7.43
C LEU A 118 5.76 4.63 -5.95
N GLN A 119 6.66 3.72 -5.64
CA GLN A 119 7.26 3.64 -4.32
C GLN A 119 8.48 4.56 -4.29
N LEU A 120 8.46 5.54 -3.38
CA LEU A 120 9.58 6.43 -3.14
C LEU A 120 10.25 6.10 -1.81
N ARG A 121 11.57 6.25 -1.73
CA ARG A 121 12.34 6.04 -0.49
C ARG A 121 13.30 7.21 -0.24
N ALA A 122 13.58 7.43 1.05
CA ALA A 122 14.61 8.36 1.53
C ALA A 122 15.25 7.79 2.80
N PRO A 123 16.47 8.19 3.18
CA PRO A 123 16.98 7.97 4.52
C PRO A 123 16.13 8.75 5.53
N VAL A 124 15.92 8.19 6.72
CA VAL A 124 15.38 8.96 7.85
C VAL A 124 16.43 9.96 8.27
N PRO A 125 16.06 11.25 8.55
CA PRO A 125 17.03 12.24 9.02
C PRO A 125 17.77 11.77 10.29
N THR A 126 19.04 12.11 10.42
CA THR A 126 19.87 11.71 11.58
C THR A 126 19.46 12.37 12.90
N ALA A 127 18.64 13.43 12.84
CA ALA A 127 18.06 14.08 14.00
C ALA A 127 16.64 14.58 13.65
N GLY A 128 15.75 14.54 14.62
CA GLY A 128 14.41 15.12 14.47
C GLY A 128 14.51 16.63 14.25
N THR A 129 13.81 17.13 13.24
CA THR A 129 13.69 18.58 12.99
C THR A 129 12.38 19.08 13.58
N ASP A 130 12.36 20.34 14.03
CA ASP A 130 11.10 21.01 14.37
C ASP A 130 10.16 20.96 13.17
N PRO A 131 8.94 20.39 13.30
CA PRO A 131 7.97 20.33 12.20
C PRO A 131 7.51 21.72 11.76
N GLY A 132 7.73 22.77 12.56
CA GLY A 132 7.32 24.15 12.25
C GLY A 132 5.80 24.27 12.23
N LEU A 133 5.15 23.97 13.36
CA LEU A 133 3.71 24.05 13.48
C LEU A 133 3.19 25.48 13.28
N PRO A 134 2.09 25.68 12.56
CA PRO A 134 1.43 26.98 12.48
C PRO A 134 1.03 27.50 13.88
N THR A 135 1.02 28.82 14.06
CA THR A 135 0.65 29.43 15.33
C THR A 135 -0.75 28.99 15.79
N GLY A 136 -0.85 28.53 17.03
CA GLY A 136 -2.09 28.05 17.63
C GLY A 136 -2.48 26.62 17.22
N SER A 137 -1.74 25.98 16.32
CA SER A 137 -1.99 24.57 15.97
C SER A 137 -1.38 23.62 17.00
N THR A 138 -1.95 22.44 17.10
CA THR A 138 -1.44 21.33 17.94
C THR A 138 -1.23 20.09 17.11
N LEU A 139 -0.21 19.30 17.48
CA LEU A 139 0.04 17.98 16.91
C LEU A 139 -0.05 16.95 18.04
N ALA A 140 -0.87 15.93 17.85
CA ALA A 140 -1.08 14.88 18.84
C ALA A 140 -1.17 13.50 18.16
N ALA A 141 -0.95 12.45 18.93
CA ALA A 141 -1.19 11.09 18.49
C ALA A 141 -2.71 10.80 18.41
N PHE A 142 -3.08 9.93 17.50
CA PHE A 142 -4.43 9.39 17.37
C PHE A 142 -4.79 8.54 18.59
N ARG A 143 -6.04 8.66 19.03
CA ARG A 143 -6.58 7.94 20.18
C ARG A 143 -7.67 6.99 19.72
N PRO A 144 -7.38 5.68 19.62
CA PRO A 144 -8.41 4.68 19.32
C PRO A 144 -9.63 4.81 20.23
N GLY A 145 -10.82 4.66 19.66
CA GLY A 145 -12.11 4.84 20.36
C GLY A 145 -12.52 6.32 20.52
N THR A 146 -11.80 7.27 19.94
CA THR A 146 -12.07 8.71 20.10
C THR A 146 -11.95 9.52 18.80
N ASP A 147 -10.90 9.29 18.01
CA ASP A 147 -10.54 10.19 16.90
C ASP A 147 -10.94 9.63 15.51
N GLU A 148 -11.52 8.42 15.42
CA GLU A 148 -11.85 7.72 14.18
C GLU A 148 -12.79 8.52 13.27
N ALA A 149 -13.86 9.07 13.84
CA ALA A 149 -14.85 9.81 13.06
C ALA A 149 -14.26 11.09 12.45
N ASP A 150 -13.48 11.84 13.23
CA ASP A 150 -12.79 13.05 12.76
C ASP A 150 -11.78 12.69 11.65
N TRP A 151 -11.00 11.62 11.88
CA TRP A 151 -9.98 11.19 10.92
C TRP A 151 -10.61 10.71 9.61
N LEU A 152 -11.68 9.89 9.66
CA LEU A 152 -12.40 9.42 8.48
C LEU A 152 -12.98 10.59 7.67
N ALA A 153 -13.55 11.60 8.34
CA ALA A 153 -14.07 12.79 7.67
C ALA A 153 -12.97 13.57 6.93
N LEU A 154 -11.78 13.72 7.57
CA LEU A 154 -10.63 14.33 6.92
C LEU A 154 -10.15 13.49 5.74
N ASN A 155 -10.01 12.17 5.93
CA ASN A 155 -9.55 11.24 4.91
C ASN A 155 -10.45 11.28 3.68
N ALA A 156 -11.77 11.14 3.86
CA ALA A 156 -12.74 11.21 2.77
C ALA A 156 -12.67 12.54 2.01
N ALA A 157 -12.51 13.66 2.71
CA ALA A 157 -12.40 14.97 2.08
C ALA A 157 -11.07 15.13 1.31
N ALA A 158 -9.95 14.73 1.91
CA ALA A 158 -8.63 14.89 1.32
C ALA A 158 -8.41 13.99 0.10
N PHE A 159 -9.02 12.81 0.08
CA PHE A 159 -8.90 11.79 -0.96
C PHE A 159 -10.18 11.60 -1.78
N ALA A 160 -11.03 12.60 -1.88
CA ALA A 160 -12.33 12.52 -2.58
C ALA A 160 -12.22 12.05 -4.06
N SER A 161 -11.09 12.29 -4.71
CA SER A 161 -10.80 11.83 -6.08
C SER A 161 -10.07 10.48 -6.15
N HIS A 162 -9.62 9.93 -5.00
CA HIS A 162 -8.90 8.67 -4.96
C HIS A 162 -9.89 7.51 -4.79
N PRO A 163 -9.91 6.51 -5.70
CA PRO A 163 -10.96 5.50 -5.72
C PRO A 163 -11.02 4.62 -4.45
N GLU A 164 -9.90 4.37 -3.81
CA GLU A 164 -9.82 3.48 -2.65
C GLU A 164 -9.74 4.26 -1.34
N GLN A 165 -8.77 5.18 -1.21
CA GLN A 165 -8.48 5.87 0.04
C GLN A 165 -9.65 6.75 0.51
N GLY A 166 -10.34 7.44 -0.41
CA GLY A 166 -11.46 8.33 -0.08
C GLY A 166 -12.75 7.60 0.32
N SER A 167 -12.88 6.33 -0.02
CA SER A 167 -14.07 5.50 0.28
C SER A 167 -13.94 4.66 1.55
N MET A 168 -12.83 4.80 2.31
CA MET A 168 -12.59 4.03 3.53
C MET A 168 -13.74 4.18 4.54
N THR A 169 -14.28 3.05 4.99
CA THR A 169 -15.35 2.99 5.98
C THR A 169 -14.81 2.88 7.42
N MET A 170 -15.70 2.97 8.41
CA MET A 170 -15.34 2.72 9.81
C MET A 170 -14.83 1.28 10.00
N ASP A 171 -15.47 0.29 9.38
CA ASP A 171 -15.06 -1.10 9.49
C ASP A 171 -13.67 -1.33 8.87
N ASP A 172 -13.35 -0.63 7.77
CA ASP A 172 -12.03 -0.68 7.16
C ASP A 172 -10.94 -0.04 8.05
N LEU A 173 -11.26 1.07 8.72
CA LEU A 173 -10.35 1.70 9.67
C LEU A 173 -10.09 0.78 10.86
N LEU A 174 -11.15 0.25 11.49
CA LEU A 174 -11.03 -0.67 12.62
C LEU A 174 -10.26 -1.95 12.25
N ALA A 175 -10.43 -2.46 11.01
CA ALA A 175 -9.65 -3.59 10.53
C ALA A 175 -8.16 -3.27 10.45
N ARG A 176 -7.79 -2.04 10.05
CA ARG A 176 -6.39 -1.58 10.05
C ARG A 176 -5.84 -1.34 11.45
N GLU A 177 -6.66 -0.86 12.37
CA GLU A 177 -6.29 -0.72 13.79
C GLU A 177 -6.01 -2.06 14.45
N ALA A 178 -6.61 -3.15 13.95
CA ALA A 178 -6.35 -4.51 14.41
C ALA A 178 -5.08 -5.15 13.83
N GLU A 179 -4.44 -4.51 12.84
CA GLU A 179 -3.22 -5.03 12.23
C GLU A 179 -2.02 -4.95 13.20
N PRO A 180 -1.09 -5.94 13.18
CA PRO A 180 0.04 -5.98 14.10
C PRO A 180 0.99 -4.77 14.03
N TRP A 181 1.03 -4.09 12.89
CA TRP A 181 1.87 -2.90 12.68
C TRP A 181 1.24 -1.61 13.20
N PHE A 182 -0.08 -1.60 13.50
CA PHE A 182 -0.75 -0.40 13.93
C PHE A 182 -0.30 0.05 15.32
N ASP A 183 0.05 1.33 15.41
CA ASP A 183 0.29 2.04 16.67
C ASP A 183 -0.37 3.42 16.56
N GLY A 184 -1.34 3.73 17.40
CA GLY A 184 -2.00 5.03 17.43
C GLY A 184 -1.02 6.20 17.60
N ALA A 185 0.15 5.96 18.22
CA ALA A 185 1.22 6.95 18.34
C ALA A 185 1.93 7.26 17.00
N ASP A 186 1.76 6.42 15.99
CA ASP A 186 2.28 6.59 14.63
C ASP A 186 1.26 7.23 13.68
N LEU A 187 0.03 7.52 14.15
CA LEU A 187 -0.95 8.32 13.43
C LEU A 187 -1.05 9.72 14.08
N LEU A 188 -0.39 10.69 13.45
CA LEU A 188 -0.28 12.06 13.94
C LEU A 188 -1.44 12.90 13.41
N LEU A 189 -2.13 13.61 14.31
CA LEU A 189 -3.24 14.50 14.03
C LEU A 189 -2.82 15.96 14.23
N LEU A 190 -2.87 16.75 13.15
CA LEU A 190 -2.65 18.20 13.19
C LEU A 190 -4.00 18.90 13.32
N ARG A 191 -4.24 19.60 14.44
CA ARG A 191 -5.43 20.42 14.65
C ARG A 191 -5.07 21.90 14.53
N ASP A 192 -5.95 22.69 13.90
CA ASP A 192 -5.81 24.13 13.77
C ASP A 192 -6.15 24.86 15.09
N ALA A 193 -6.03 26.19 15.10
CA ALA A 193 -6.30 27.02 16.28
C ALA A 193 -7.75 26.94 16.81
N SER A 194 -8.70 26.47 15.99
CA SER A 194 -10.08 26.21 16.41
C SER A 194 -10.25 24.82 17.04
N GLY A 195 -9.25 23.96 16.98
CA GLY A 195 -9.28 22.56 17.38
C GLY A 195 -9.78 21.61 16.29
N ALA A 196 -10.16 22.12 15.13
CA ALA A 196 -10.59 21.30 14.01
C ALA A 196 -9.40 20.56 13.37
N LEU A 197 -9.62 19.34 12.86
CA LEU A 197 -8.59 18.55 12.21
C LEU A 197 -8.18 19.20 10.87
N ALA A 198 -6.94 19.64 10.78
CA ALA A 198 -6.36 20.32 9.61
C ALA A 198 -5.59 19.36 8.70
N GLY A 199 -5.05 18.29 9.27
CA GLY A 199 -4.32 17.28 8.54
C GLY A 199 -3.92 16.09 9.41
N SER A 200 -3.44 15.04 8.78
CA SER A 200 -2.93 13.85 9.46
C SER A 200 -1.74 13.26 8.72
N CYS A 201 -0.87 12.58 9.47
CA CYS A 201 0.22 11.77 8.95
C CYS A 201 0.16 10.41 9.63
N TRP A 202 -0.23 9.40 8.90
CA TRP A 202 -0.23 8.01 9.37
C TRP A 202 1.03 7.31 8.89
N LEU A 203 1.78 6.76 9.84
CA LEU A 203 2.98 5.98 9.57
C LEU A 203 2.69 4.50 9.79
N LYS A 204 3.20 3.66 8.92
CA LYS A 204 3.27 2.20 9.08
C LYS A 204 4.73 1.83 9.31
N VAL A 205 5.02 1.13 10.40
CA VAL A 205 6.38 0.68 10.70
C VAL A 205 6.42 -0.84 10.63
N GLU A 206 7.11 -1.34 9.62
CA GLU A 206 7.25 -2.77 9.37
C GLU A 206 8.61 -3.05 8.72
N ASP A 207 9.24 -4.18 9.05
CA ASP A 207 10.52 -4.64 8.48
C ASP A 207 11.66 -3.58 8.53
N GLY A 208 11.67 -2.72 9.56
CA GLY A 208 12.69 -1.68 9.74
C GLY A 208 12.51 -0.46 8.82
N ILE A 209 11.39 -0.36 8.11
CA ILE A 209 11.04 0.77 7.25
C ILE A 209 9.87 1.53 7.88
N GLY A 210 9.95 2.85 7.89
CA GLY A 210 8.85 3.74 8.24
C GLY A 210 8.14 4.25 6.99
N GLU A 211 6.95 3.76 6.71
CA GLU A 211 6.16 4.20 5.57
C GLU A 211 5.24 5.35 5.95
N PHE A 212 5.21 6.42 5.14
CA PHE A 212 4.13 7.40 5.16
C PHE A 212 2.90 6.78 4.48
N TYR A 213 2.14 6.00 5.26
CA TYR A 213 1.01 5.22 4.81
C TYR A 213 -0.14 6.09 4.27
N ALA A 214 -0.44 7.20 4.97
CA ALA A 214 -1.36 8.22 4.48
C ALA A 214 -1.00 9.60 5.01
N VAL A 215 -0.90 10.59 4.12
CA VAL A 215 -0.71 12.00 4.49
C VAL A 215 -1.87 12.80 3.92
N ALA A 216 -2.70 13.33 4.79
CA ALA A 216 -3.91 14.08 4.42
C ALA A 216 -3.82 15.53 4.90
N VAL A 217 -4.23 16.46 4.06
CA VAL A 217 -4.45 17.88 4.42
C VAL A 217 -5.85 18.27 4.00
N ARG A 218 -6.60 18.88 4.91
CA ARG A 218 -7.96 19.40 4.64
C ARG A 218 -7.95 20.26 3.38
N PRO A 219 -8.88 20.06 2.42
CA PRO A 219 -8.82 20.67 1.09
C PRO A 219 -8.70 22.20 1.09
N ASP A 220 -9.39 22.89 2.01
CA ASP A 220 -9.35 24.34 2.15
C ASP A 220 -8.01 24.88 2.69
N LEU A 221 -7.16 24.02 3.22
CA LEU A 221 -5.83 24.34 3.75
C LEU A 221 -4.67 23.84 2.88
N GLN A 222 -4.98 23.19 1.76
CA GLN A 222 -3.95 22.77 0.80
C GLN A 222 -3.21 23.98 0.20
N GLY A 223 -1.98 23.77 -0.27
CA GLY A 223 -1.14 24.85 -0.80
C GLY A 223 -0.51 25.78 0.25
N GLN A 224 -0.85 25.63 1.54
CA GLN A 224 -0.33 26.45 2.64
C GLN A 224 0.87 25.85 3.36
N GLY A 225 1.48 24.81 2.80
CA GLY A 225 2.70 24.18 3.34
C GLY A 225 2.47 23.13 4.42
N LEU A 226 1.23 22.82 4.81
CA LEU A 226 0.92 21.85 5.88
C LEU A 226 1.40 20.42 5.55
N GLY A 227 1.41 20.03 4.28
CA GLY A 227 2.00 18.75 3.87
C GLY A 227 3.48 18.65 4.28
N GLY A 228 4.26 19.72 4.11
CA GLY A 228 5.65 19.77 4.56
C GLY A 228 5.80 19.69 6.08
N VAL A 229 4.87 20.30 6.84
CA VAL A 229 4.81 20.19 8.31
C VAL A 229 4.59 18.72 8.70
N LEU A 230 3.61 18.05 8.11
CA LEU A 230 3.27 16.65 8.38
C LEU A 230 4.41 15.69 8.00
N MET A 231 5.07 15.93 6.85
CA MET A 231 6.26 15.14 6.47
C MET A 231 7.39 15.27 7.48
N ARG A 232 7.70 16.50 7.96
CA ARG A 232 8.73 16.69 9.00
C ARG A 232 8.33 16.07 10.34
N ALA A 233 7.05 16.18 10.71
CA ALA A 233 6.53 15.56 11.94
C ALA A 233 6.63 14.03 11.87
N GLY A 234 6.23 13.43 10.75
CA GLY A 234 6.37 11.99 10.51
C GLY A 234 7.82 11.53 10.55
N SER A 235 8.72 12.23 9.83
CA SER A 235 10.16 11.91 9.87
C SER A 235 10.74 12.03 11.29
N ALA A 236 10.35 13.05 12.07
CA ALA A 236 10.78 13.18 13.45
C ALA A 236 10.27 12.01 14.33
N ARG A 237 9.06 11.53 14.08
CA ARG A 237 8.52 10.33 14.74
C ARG A 237 9.35 9.09 14.38
N LEU A 238 9.74 8.91 13.11
CA LEU A 238 10.57 7.77 12.66
C LEU A 238 11.99 7.84 13.26
N VAL A 239 12.58 9.04 13.41
CA VAL A 239 13.83 9.23 14.18
C VAL A 239 13.66 8.69 15.60
N GLY A 240 12.55 9.06 16.28
CA GLY A 240 12.24 8.58 17.63
C GLY A 240 12.00 7.06 17.72
N ARG A 241 11.66 6.40 16.59
CA ARG A 241 11.55 4.94 16.48
C ARG A 241 12.89 4.26 16.16
N GLY A 242 13.95 5.03 15.90
CA GLY A 242 15.28 4.51 15.57
C GLY A 242 15.38 3.89 14.18
N LEU A 243 14.59 4.36 13.22
CA LEU A 243 14.60 3.83 11.86
C LEU A 243 15.59 4.59 10.98
N ASP A 244 16.18 3.87 10.00
CA ASP A 244 17.15 4.42 9.06
C ASP A 244 16.53 4.74 7.69
N ALA A 245 15.42 4.09 7.34
CA ALA A 245 14.75 4.22 6.05
C ALA A 245 13.29 4.64 6.20
N GLN A 246 12.86 5.54 5.31
CA GLN A 246 11.47 5.95 5.15
C GLN A 246 11.00 5.75 3.72
N ALA A 247 9.72 5.40 3.55
CA ALA A 247 9.10 5.11 2.27
C ALA A 247 7.72 5.76 2.16
N LEU A 248 7.20 5.84 0.96
CA LEU A 248 5.81 6.18 0.65
C LEU A 248 5.41 5.66 -0.72
N TYR A 249 4.11 5.57 -0.94
CA TYR A 249 3.52 5.34 -2.25
C TYR A 249 2.80 6.59 -2.76
N VAL A 250 2.85 6.81 -4.06
CA VAL A 250 2.21 7.98 -4.69
C VAL A 250 1.82 7.66 -6.13
N GLU A 251 0.65 8.14 -6.56
CA GLU A 251 0.22 8.05 -7.96
C GLU A 251 1.23 8.77 -8.88
N GLY A 252 1.58 8.12 -9.99
CA GLY A 252 2.60 8.63 -10.92
C GLY A 252 2.21 9.95 -11.61
N ASP A 253 0.93 10.29 -11.64
CA ASP A 253 0.37 11.54 -12.19
C ASP A 253 0.12 12.62 -11.11
N ASN A 254 0.36 12.34 -9.83
CA ASN A 254 0.18 13.30 -8.74
C ASN A 254 1.39 14.25 -8.64
N GLU A 255 1.54 15.13 -9.61
CA GLU A 255 2.67 16.08 -9.69
C GLU A 255 2.84 16.95 -8.41
N PRO A 256 1.77 17.47 -7.76
CA PRO A 256 1.93 18.24 -6.52
C PRO A 256 2.58 17.43 -5.40
N ALA A 257 2.16 16.17 -5.21
CA ALA A 257 2.71 15.29 -4.18
C ALA A 257 4.15 14.87 -4.54
N LEU A 258 4.41 14.51 -5.79
CA LEU A 258 5.75 14.20 -6.28
C LEU A 258 6.73 15.35 -6.06
N ALA A 259 6.31 16.58 -6.32
CA ALA A 259 7.14 17.76 -6.07
C ALA A 259 7.42 17.97 -4.56
N LEU A 260 6.45 17.69 -3.68
CA LEU A 260 6.64 17.72 -2.22
C LEU A 260 7.68 16.67 -1.79
N TYR A 261 7.51 15.43 -2.22
CA TYR A 261 8.35 14.31 -1.79
C TYR A 261 9.79 14.44 -2.32
N ARG A 262 9.98 14.87 -3.57
CA ARG A 262 11.32 15.18 -4.11
C ARG A 262 12.05 16.26 -3.29
N ARG A 263 11.33 17.32 -2.86
CA ARG A 263 11.91 18.37 -1.98
C ARG A 263 12.22 17.84 -0.57
N SER A 264 11.53 16.77 -0.15
CA SER A 264 11.79 16.08 1.12
C SER A 264 12.87 15.00 1.01
N GLY A 265 13.58 14.90 -0.13
CA GLY A 265 14.69 13.98 -0.34
C GLY A 265 14.31 12.58 -0.81
N PHE A 266 13.03 12.33 -1.11
CA PHE A 266 12.60 11.04 -1.63
C PHE A 266 12.99 10.85 -3.10
N THR A 267 13.40 9.63 -3.42
CA THR A 267 13.71 9.18 -4.78
C THR A 267 12.92 7.92 -5.12
N GLN A 268 12.67 7.69 -6.41
CA GLN A 268 11.95 6.49 -6.86
C GLN A 268 12.77 5.23 -6.54
N HIS A 269 12.11 4.29 -5.87
CA HIS A 269 12.68 2.98 -5.51
C HIS A 269 12.05 1.85 -6.36
N ALA A 270 10.72 1.85 -6.50
CA ALA A 270 9.99 0.88 -7.29
C ALA A 270 8.80 1.53 -8.00
N ILE A 271 8.17 0.76 -8.87
CA ILE A 271 7.01 1.17 -9.65
C ILE A 271 6.04 0.00 -9.70
N ASP A 272 4.77 0.25 -9.42
CA ASP A 272 3.70 -0.70 -9.62
C ASP A 272 2.79 -0.19 -10.74
N VAL A 273 2.31 -1.09 -11.58
CA VAL A 273 1.44 -0.75 -12.71
C VAL A 273 0.14 -1.52 -12.63
N GLN A 274 -0.97 -0.80 -12.68
CA GLN A 274 -2.28 -1.42 -12.84
C GLN A 274 -2.60 -1.54 -14.33
N TYR A 275 -2.96 -2.75 -14.72
CA TYR A 275 -3.39 -3.09 -16.07
C TYR A 275 -4.90 -3.31 -16.10
N ALA A 276 -5.60 -2.83 -17.14
CA ALA A 276 -7.01 -3.07 -17.35
C ALA A 276 -7.25 -4.02 -18.53
N ALA A 277 -8.21 -4.91 -18.36
CA ALA A 277 -8.69 -5.76 -19.44
C ALA A 277 -9.36 -4.92 -20.53
N PRO A 278 -9.35 -5.38 -21.80
CA PRO A 278 -10.09 -4.70 -22.87
C PRO A 278 -11.60 -4.63 -22.53
N ALA A 279 -12.25 -3.57 -23.03
CA ALA A 279 -13.68 -3.29 -22.81
C ALA A 279 -14.58 -4.40 -23.40
#